data_85488bb795a2c3436435118209a19c89
#
_entry.id   85488bb795a2c3436435118209a19c89
#
_cell.length_a   1.000
_cell.length_b   1.000
_cell.length_c   1.000
_cell.angle_alpha   90.00
_cell.angle_beta   90.00
_cell.angle_gamma   90.00
#
_symmetry.space_group_name_H-M   'P 1'
#
loop_
_entity.id
_entity.type
_entity.pdbx_description
1 polymer ?
#
loop_
_entity_poly.entity_id
_entity_poly.type
_entity_poly.pdbx_seq_one_letter_code
_entity_poly.pdbx_strand_id
1 'polypeptide(L)'
;MNCQQIEKLIHAHHDGELDISTTLQVDEHLAECPRCAALLRSLSGLSAVLRNDALRFQAPADLRQRIRAAAAQATPAESETAARLPWFRHSGWAIAAAIVIVGLILGWQIPRRSADDRMIAEITSSHVRSLMANHLMDVASTDQHTVKPWFVGKLDFAPPVKDLRTEGFPLVGGRLDFVDGRPVAALVYGRQKHVINLFVWPAKSSGAAEPRAAESNGYHLVRWSNPEMAFWAVSDLNEKELLEFVKLWSAS
;
A
#
# COMPACT_ATOMS: atom_id res chain seq x y z
N MET A 1 -9.50 -25.27 2.97
CA MET A 1 -8.18 -25.07 2.29
C MET A 1 -7.72 -26.37 1.66
N ASN A 2 -6.83 -26.36 0.61
CA ASN A 2 -6.27 -27.58 0.03
C ASN A 2 -4.88 -27.90 0.65
N CYS A 3 -4.38 -29.16 0.45
CA CYS A 3 -3.11 -29.59 1.04
C CYS A 3 -1.90 -28.71 0.64
N GLN A 4 -1.83 -28.20 -0.60
CA GLN A 4 -0.72 -27.33 -1.03
C GLN A 4 -0.72 -25.98 -0.31
N GLN A 5 -1.89 -25.46 0.03
CA GLN A 5 -2.00 -24.22 0.82
C GLN A 5 -1.58 -24.47 2.27
N ILE A 6 -2.00 -25.61 2.84
CA ILE A 6 -1.62 -26.00 4.21
C ILE A 6 -0.11 -26.22 4.31
N GLU A 7 0.53 -26.92 3.36
CA GLU A 7 1.98 -27.13 3.36
C GLU A 7 2.79 -25.83 3.44
N LYS A 8 2.28 -24.74 2.87
CA LYS A 8 2.92 -23.40 2.95
C LYS A 8 2.75 -22.71 4.32
N LEU A 9 1.68 -23.02 5.01
CA LEU A 9 1.29 -22.37 6.27
C LEU A 9 1.68 -23.19 7.50
N ILE A 10 2.01 -24.48 7.36
CA ILE A 10 2.17 -25.41 8.48
C ILE A 10 3.35 -25.04 9.39
N HIS A 11 4.40 -24.41 8.86
CA HIS A 11 5.52 -23.91 9.65
C HIS A 11 5.09 -22.71 10.51
N ALA A 12 4.45 -21.72 9.91
CA ALA A 12 3.93 -20.55 10.61
C ALA A 12 2.85 -20.93 11.66
N HIS A 13 2.01 -21.94 11.34
CA HIS A 13 1.06 -22.51 12.30
C HIS A 13 1.79 -23.15 13.49
N HIS A 14 2.83 -23.97 13.24
CA HIS A 14 3.63 -24.62 14.28
C HIS A 14 4.32 -23.61 15.21
N ASP A 15 4.76 -22.48 14.65
CA ASP A 15 5.48 -21.42 15.37
C ASP A 15 4.54 -20.39 16.01
N GLY A 16 3.21 -20.51 15.78
CA GLY A 16 2.20 -19.61 16.35
C GLY A 16 2.16 -18.21 15.70
N GLU A 17 2.61 -18.09 14.45
CA GLU A 17 2.74 -16.83 13.71
C GLU A 17 1.53 -16.50 12.84
N LEU A 18 0.51 -17.36 12.80
CA LEU A 18 -0.71 -17.13 12.03
C LEU A 18 -1.72 -16.30 12.82
N ASP A 19 -2.53 -15.53 12.10
CA ASP A 19 -3.72 -14.90 12.66
C ASP A 19 -4.80 -15.93 13.03
N ILE A 20 -5.74 -15.54 13.89
CA ILE A 20 -6.76 -16.43 14.44
C ILE A 20 -7.61 -17.08 13.35
N SER A 21 -7.99 -16.32 12.31
CA SER A 21 -8.89 -16.83 11.27
C SER A 21 -8.21 -17.88 10.40
N THR A 22 -6.95 -17.66 10.07
CA THR A 22 -6.12 -18.61 9.31
C THR A 22 -5.79 -19.83 10.14
N THR A 23 -5.50 -19.68 11.44
CA THR A 23 -5.26 -20.80 12.36
C THR A 23 -6.45 -21.74 12.40
N LEU A 24 -7.67 -21.23 12.56
CA LEU A 24 -8.88 -22.06 12.58
C LEU A 24 -9.09 -22.86 11.29
N GLN A 25 -8.83 -22.25 10.12
CA GLN A 25 -8.93 -22.95 8.84
C GLN A 25 -7.89 -24.05 8.68
N VAL A 26 -6.67 -23.83 9.20
CA VAL A 26 -5.60 -24.83 9.21
C VAL A 26 -5.97 -25.97 10.15
N ASP A 27 -6.47 -25.68 11.35
CA ASP A 27 -6.89 -26.69 12.34
C ASP A 27 -8.03 -27.57 11.81
N GLU A 28 -9.04 -26.97 11.16
CA GLU A 28 -10.13 -27.70 10.51
C GLU A 28 -9.60 -28.70 9.47
N HIS A 29 -8.69 -28.25 8.59
CA HIS A 29 -8.07 -29.14 7.62
C HIS A 29 -7.21 -30.23 8.26
N LEU A 30 -6.45 -29.90 9.32
CA LEU A 30 -5.62 -30.88 10.03
C LEU A 30 -6.46 -31.98 10.71
N ALA A 31 -7.68 -31.67 11.14
CA ALA A 31 -8.61 -32.64 11.70
C ALA A 31 -9.10 -33.66 10.64
N GLU A 32 -9.21 -33.24 9.38
CA GLU A 32 -9.75 -34.04 8.29
C GLU A 32 -8.66 -34.71 7.42
N CYS A 33 -7.43 -34.18 7.40
CA CYS A 33 -6.37 -34.64 6.52
C CYS A 33 -5.23 -35.36 7.28
N PRO A 34 -5.15 -36.71 7.25
CA PRO A 34 -4.11 -37.46 7.93
C PRO A 34 -2.68 -37.13 7.46
N ARG A 35 -2.52 -36.77 6.18
CA ARG A 35 -1.23 -36.41 5.57
C ARG A 35 -0.67 -35.12 6.18
N CYS A 36 -1.47 -34.06 6.22
CA CYS A 36 -1.06 -32.77 6.78
C CYS A 36 -0.87 -32.88 8.31
N ALA A 37 -1.71 -33.63 9.00
CA ALA A 37 -1.55 -33.92 10.42
C ALA A 37 -0.24 -34.69 10.70
N ALA A 38 0.15 -35.64 9.83
CA ALA A 38 1.43 -36.33 9.98
C ALA A 38 2.62 -35.40 9.78
N LEU A 39 2.54 -34.47 8.83
CA LEU A 39 3.59 -33.45 8.64
C LEU A 39 3.74 -32.55 9.85
N LEU A 40 2.65 -32.07 10.45
CA LEU A 40 2.71 -31.27 11.68
C LEU A 40 3.33 -32.06 12.83
N ARG A 41 2.95 -33.33 13.01
CA ARG A 41 3.56 -34.20 14.04
C ARG A 41 5.07 -34.37 13.86
N SER A 42 5.53 -34.49 12.60
CA SER A 42 6.96 -34.59 12.29
C SER A 42 7.71 -33.32 12.67
N LEU A 43 7.14 -32.13 12.37
CA LEU A 43 7.71 -30.84 12.76
C LEU A 43 7.75 -30.69 14.28
N SER A 44 6.67 -31.05 14.96
CA SER A 44 6.60 -31.00 16.43
C SER A 44 7.60 -31.96 17.08
N GLY A 45 7.78 -33.15 16.50
CA GLY A 45 8.80 -34.11 16.94
C GLY A 45 10.21 -33.57 16.80
N LEU A 46 10.53 -32.95 15.66
CA LEU A 46 11.83 -32.30 15.44
C LEU A 46 12.08 -31.16 16.44
N SER A 47 11.08 -30.30 16.65
CA SER A 47 11.16 -29.22 17.65
C SER A 47 11.39 -29.77 19.07
N ALA A 48 10.74 -30.86 19.43
CA ALA A 48 10.93 -31.49 20.73
C ALA A 48 12.37 -32.02 20.92
N VAL A 49 12.95 -32.64 19.87
CA VAL A 49 14.35 -33.09 19.90
C VAL A 49 15.31 -31.91 20.04
N LEU A 50 15.10 -30.83 19.28
CA LEU A 50 15.96 -29.63 19.34
C LEU A 50 15.85 -28.87 20.68
N ARG A 51 14.71 -28.97 21.38
CA ARG A 51 14.50 -28.39 22.70
C ARG A 51 15.01 -29.25 23.85
N ASN A 52 15.55 -30.43 23.56
CA ASN A 52 16.08 -31.31 24.57
C ASN A 52 17.26 -30.65 25.32
N ASP A 53 17.30 -30.79 26.62
CA ASP A 53 18.33 -30.23 27.48
C ASP A 53 19.75 -30.73 27.13
N ALA A 54 19.88 -31.91 26.53
CA ALA A 54 21.16 -32.45 26.07
C ALA A 54 21.81 -31.59 24.96
N LEU A 55 21.02 -30.80 24.22
CA LEU A 55 21.48 -29.88 23.16
C LEU A 55 21.62 -28.44 23.65
N ARG A 56 21.28 -28.18 24.93
CA ARG A 56 21.39 -26.84 25.51
C ARG A 56 22.75 -26.66 26.16
N PHE A 57 23.45 -25.62 25.75
CA PHE A 57 24.66 -25.19 26.44
C PHE A 57 24.30 -24.24 27.59
N GLN A 58 24.85 -24.51 28.78
CA GLN A 58 24.67 -23.56 29.88
C GLN A 58 25.42 -22.27 29.57
N ALA A 59 24.71 -21.16 29.63
CA ALA A 59 25.33 -19.87 29.48
C ALA A 59 26.30 -19.60 30.66
N PRO A 60 27.46 -18.97 30.43
CA PRO A 60 28.36 -18.55 31.49
C PRO A 60 27.60 -17.73 32.55
N ALA A 61 27.91 -17.96 33.84
CA ALA A 61 27.20 -17.33 34.95
C ALA A 61 27.24 -15.78 34.90
N ASP A 62 28.28 -15.22 34.32
CA ASP A 62 28.50 -13.79 34.13
C ASP A 62 27.84 -13.19 32.91
N LEU A 63 27.34 -14.01 31.96
CA LEU A 63 26.76 -13.52 30.68
C LEU A 63 25.62 -12.53 30.92
N ARG A 64 24.74 -12.82 31.89
CA ARG A 64 23.63 -11.91 32.23
C ARG A 64 24.11 -10.55 32.68
N GLN A 65 25.18 -10.51 33.47
CA GLN A 65 25.78 -9.27 33.98
C GLN A 65 26.47 -8.51 32.84
N ARG A 66 27.18 -9.20 31.95
CA ARG A 66 27.82 -8.62 30.77
C ARG A 66 26.79 -8.00 29.80
N ILE A 67 25.67 -8.70 29.57
CA ILE A 67 24.60 -8.17 28.69
C ILE A 67 23.98 -6.92 29.34
N ARG A 68 23.70 -6.94 30.65
CA ARG A 68 23.18 -5.75 31.35
C ARG A 68 24.16 -4.58 31.32
N ALA A 69 25.45 -4.82 31.51
CA ALA A 69 26.47 -3.80 31.44
C ALA A 69 26.58 -3.22 30.02
N ALA A 70 26.56 -4.06 28.99
CA ALA A 70 26.57 -3.63 27.59
C ALA A 70 25.30 -2.83 27.24
N ALA A 71 24.14 -3.25 27.68
CA ALA A 71 22.88 -2.53 27.51
C ALA A 71 22.88 -1.17 28.22
N ALA A 72 23.42 -1.10 29.44
CA ALA A 72 23.57 0.17 30.16
C ALA A 72 24.56 1.13 29.49
N GLN A 73 25.60 0.60 28.81
CA GLN A 73 26.54 1.40 28.00
C GLN A 73 25.95 1.82 26.66
N ALA A 74 25.03 1.04 26.09
CA ALA A 74 24.33 1.36 24.84
C ALA A 74 23.19 2.37 25.03
N THR A 75 22.70 2.55 26.25
CA THR A 75 21.81 3.68 26.58
C THR A 75 22.69 4.93 26.55
N PRO A 76 22.36 5.97 25.76
CA PRO A 76 23.10 7.22 25.80
C PRO A 76 23.17 7.65 27.26
N ALA A 77 24.37 7.71 27.81
CA ALA A 77 24.56 8.25 29.14
C ALA A 77 23.97 9.66 29.16
N GLU A 78 22.87 9.85 29.86
CA GLU A 78 22.56 11.19 30.36
C GLU A 78 23.80 11.63 31.10
N SER A 79 24.55 12.52 30.46
CA SER A 79 25.80 13.05 31.00
C SER A 79 25.48 13.81 32.27
N GLU A 80 25.58 13.13 33.42
CA GLU A 80 25.76 13.78 34.70
C GLU A 80 27.17 14.38 34.80
N THR A 81 27.46 15.33 33.95
CA THR A 81 28.48 16.33 34.17
C THR A 81 27.86 17.71 34.03
N ALA A 82 26.90 17.98 34.90
CA ALA A 82 26.54 19.34 35.18
C ALA A 82 27.68 19.98 35.97
N ALA A 83 28.71 20.44 35.27
CA ALA A 83 29.56 21.51 35.78
C ALA A 83 28.61 22.66 36.13
N ARG A 84 28.47 22.90 37.45
CA ARG A 84 27.65 23.98 37.99
C ARG A 84 28.25 25.33 37.57
N LEU A 85 27.83 25.83 36.38
CA LEU A 85 27.99 27.23 36.05
C LEU A 85 26.86 28.02 36.74
N PRO A 86 27.19 28.93 37.67
CA PRO A 86 26.17 29.61 38.48
C PRO A 86 25.39 30.72 37.74
N TRP A 87 25.47 30.82 36.43
CA TRP A 87 24.85 31.89 35.63
C TRP A 87 23.43 31.57 35.11
N PHE A 88 23.00 30.30 35.12
CA PHE A 88 21.75 29.92 34.41
C PHE A 88 20.55 29.69 35.33
N ARG A 89 20.29 30.57 36.31
CA ARG A 89 19.07 30.49 37.12
C ARG A 89 17.77 30.92 36.40
N HIS A 90 17.87 31.39 35.13
CA HIS A 90 16.71 31.80 34.32
C HIS A 90 16.59 31.07 32.97
N SER A 91 17.41 30.07 32.66
CA SER A 91 17.42 29.45 31.31
C SER A 91 16.79 28.05 31.23
N GLY A 92 16.13 27.55 32.25
CA GLY A 92 15.34 26.32 32.14
C GLY A 92 14.26 26.45 31.02
N TRP A 93 13.70 27.62 30.90
CA TRP A 93 12.73 27.92 29.83
C TRP A 93 13.36 28.01 28.43
N ALA A 94 14.61 28.45 28.32
CA ALA A 94 15.31 28.52 27.06
C ALA A 94 15.68 27.14 26.51
N ILE A 95 16.07 26.21 27.40
CA ILE A 95 16.36 24.81 27.04
C ILE A 95 15.05 24.09 26.68
N ALA A 96 13.97 24.27 27.45
CA ALA A 96 12.67 23.74 27.11
C ALA A 96 12.16 24.29 25.79
N ALA A 97 12.30 25.58 25.53
CA ALA A 97 11.95 26.20 24.24
C ALA A 97 12.81 25.66 23.09
N ALA A 98 14.10 25.45 23.31
CA ALA A 98 14.99 24.87 22.27
C ALA A 98 14.60 23.43 21.94
N ILE A 99 14.27 22.59 22.93
CA ILE A 99 13.79 21.21 22.71
C ILE A 99 12.47 21.21 21.94
N VAL A 100 11.54 22.10 22.30
CA VAL A 100 10.27 22.23 21.57
C VAL A 100 10.48 22.71 20.13
N ILE A 101 11.37 23.70 19.91
CA ILE A 101 11.69 24.19 18.58
C ILE A 101 12.39 23.10 17.75
N VAL A 102 13.34 22.36 18.29
CA VAL A 102 14.00 21.25 17.63
C VAL A 102 12.99 20.12 17.35
N GLY A 103 12.10 19.81 18.28
CA GLY A 103 11.01 18.84 18.08
C GLY A 103 10.03 19.27 16.99
N LEU A 104 9.70 20.57 16.91
CA LEU A 104 8.87 21.14 15.85
C LEU A 104 9.60 21.11 14.49
N ILE A 105 10.88 21.44 14.46
CA ILE A 105 11.71 21.41 13.23
C ILE A 105 11.87 19.97 12.74
N LEU A 106 12.19 19.03 13.62
CA LEU A 106 12.28 17.59 13.28
C LEU A 106 10.91 17.03 12.88
N GLY A 107 9.83 17.40 13.54
CA GLY A 107 8.47 17.03 13.16
C GLY A 107 8.02 17.64 11.82
N TRP A 108 8.59 18.78 11.45
CA TRP A 108 8.37 19.42 10.14
C TRP A 108 9.22 18.78 9.03
N GLN A 109 10.38 18.21 9.38
CA GLN A 109 11.29 17.54 8.44
C GLN A 109 10.96 16.05 8.23
N ILE A 110 10.11 15.45 9.06
CA ILE A 110 9.54 14.13 8.73
C ILE A 110 8.68 14.37 7.48
N PRO A 111 9.07 13.85 6.30
CA PRO A 111 8.27 14.03 5.09
C PRO A 111 6.92 13.38 5.37
N ARG A 112 5.94 14.18 5.72
CA ARG A 112 4.55 13.76 5.63
C ARG A 112 4.39 13.43 4.16
N ARG A 113 4.30 12.16 3.82
CA ARG A 113 3.89 11.76 2.48
C ARG A 113 2.70 12.63 2.17
N SER A 114 2.82 13.51 1.19
CA SER A 114 1.78 14.45 0.86
C SER A 114 0.52 13.64 0.56
N ALA A 115 -0.65 14.23 0.71
CA ALA A 115 -1.89 13.55 0.30
C ALA A 115 -1.77 13.08 -1.16
N ASP A 116 -1.02 13.84 -1.97
CA ASP A 116 -0.69 13.51 -3.35
C ASP A 116 0.15 12.24 -3.50
N ASP A 117 1.23 12.07 -2.70
CA ASP A 117 2.09 10.88 -2.78
C ASP A 117 1.33 9.60 -2.40
N ARG A 118 0.41 9.70 -1.43
CA ARG A 118 -0.46 8.58 -1.05
C ARG A 118 -1.41 8.22 -2.18
N MET A 119 -2.02 9.22 -2.82
CA MET A 119 -2.93 9.03 -3.94
C MET A 119 -2.21 8.42 -5.14
N ILE A 120 -1.01 8.90 -5.49
CA ILE A 120 -0.18 8.35 -6.55
C ILE A 120 0.12 6.87 -6.29
N ALA A 121 0.52 6.51 -5.08
CA ALA A 121 0.82 5.14 -4.70
C ALA A 121 -0.44 4.23 -4.78
N GLU A 122 -1.60 4.73 -4.35
CA GLU A 122 -2.86 4.00 -4.36
C GLU A 122 -3.36 3.75 -5.79
N ILE A 123 -3.36 4.78 -6.65
CA ILE A 123 -3.74 4.67 -8.07
C ILE A 123 -2.81 3.71 -8.81
N THR A 124 -1.48 3.82 -8.60
CA THR A 124 -0.51 2.90 -9.19
C THR A 124 -0.76 1.46 -8.74
N SER A 125 -0.98 1.25 -7.43
CA SER A 125 -1.28 -0.08 -6.89
C SER A 125 -2.57 -0.67 -7.47
N SER A 126 -3.62 0.14 -7.63
CA SER A 126 -4.87 -0.30 -8.23
C SER A 126 -4.68 -0.70 -9.69
N HIS A 127 -3.94 0.12 -10.47
CA HIS A 127 -3.61 -0.21 -11.85
C HIS A 127 -2.86 -1.54 -11.96
N VAL A 128 -1.78 -1.71 -11.18
CA VAL A 128 -0.98 -2.96 -11.18
C VAL A 128 -1.84 -4.17 -10.80
N ARG A 129 -2.65 -4.07 -9.75
CA ARG A 129 -3.55 -5.16 -9.36
C ARG A 129 -4.51 -5.55 -10.48
N SER A 130 -5.05 -4.58 -11.21
CA SER A 130 -5.97 -4.85 -12.32
C SER A 130 -5.31 -5.62 -13.46
N LEU A 131 -4.03 -5.37 -13.72
CA LEU A 131 -3.27 -6.09 -14.74
C LEU A 131 -2.92 -7.52 -14.32
N MET A 132 -2.67 -7.76 -13.03
CA MET A 132 -2.20 -9.06 -12.52
C MET A 132 -3.31 -10.12 -12.37
N ALA A 133 -4.55 -9.72 -12.10
CA ALA A 133 -5.59 -10.62 -11.61
C ALA A 133 -6.66 -11.00 -12.67
N ASN A 134 -6.43 -10.78 -13.96
CA ASN A 134 -7.50 -10.83 -14.98
C ASN A 134 -8.74 -9.99 -14.59
N HIS A 135 -8.54 -8.95 -13.79
CA HIS A 135 -9.56 -8.05 -13.29
C HIS A 135 -9.43 -6.66 -13.90
N LEU A 136 -9.08 -6.64 -15.18
CA LEU A 136 -8.88 -5.40 -15.91
C LEU A 136 -10.19 -4.62 -16.07
N MET A 137 -11.29 -5.34 -16.26
CA MET A 137 -12.62 -4.76 -16.49
C MET A 137 -13.74 -5.68 -15.98
N ASP A 138 -14.80 -5.09 -15.44
CA ASP A 138 -16.03 -5.80 -15.05
C ASP A 138 -17.06 -5.80 -16.19
N VAL A 139 -17.01 -4.76 -17.03
CA VAL A 139 -17.75 -4.67 -18.28
C VAL A 139 -16.78 -4.51 -19.45
N ALA A 140 -16.70 -5.53 -20.30
CA ALA A 140 -15.90 -5.50 -21.52
C ALA A 140 -16.78 -4.98 -22.68
N SER A 141 -16.51 -3.76 -23.14
CA SER A 141 -17.19 -3.18 -24.28
C SER A 141 -16.40 -2.01 -24.82
N THR A 142 -16.35 -1.92 -26.12
CA THR A 142 -15.77 -0.76 -26.84
C THR A 142 -16.80 0.33 -27.12
N ASP A 143 -18.04 0.11 -26.70
CA ASP A 143 -19.14 1.06 -26.89
C ASP A 143 -19.43 1.80 -25.58
N GLN A 144 -19.29 3.12 -25.62
CA GLN A 144 -19.61 4.01 -24.51
C GLN A 144 -21.07 3.89 -24.05
N HIS A 145 -22.00 3.56 -24.98
CA HIS A 145 -23.41 3.38 -24.67
C HIS A 145 -23.69 2.08 -23.91
N THR A 146 -22.74 1.17 -23.84
CA THR A 146 -22.76 -0.02 -22.99
C THR A 146 -22.03 0.22 -21.67
N VAL A 147 -20.85 0.83 -21.73
CA VAL A 147 -20.01 1.04 -20.53
C VAL A 147 -20.61 2.07 -19.58
N LYS A 148 -21.12 3.20 -20.09
CA LYS A 148 -21.68 4.27 -19.25
C LYS A 148 -22.91 3.81 -18.45
N PRO A 149 -23.93 3.15 -19.02
CA PRO A 149 -25.08 2.67 -18.27
C PRO A 149 -24.75 1.57 -17.26
N TRP A 150 -23.68 0.81 -17.47
CA TRP A 150 -23.27 -0.24 -16.56
C TRP A 150 -22.96 0.27 -15.14
N PHE A 151 -22.52 1.53 -15.01
CA PHE A 151 -22.26 2.16 -13.71
C PHE A 151 -23.52 2.64 -12.99
N VAL A 152 -24.67 2.69 -13.67
CA VAL A 152 -25.92 3.13 -13.05
C VAL A 152 -26.34 2.18 -11.93
N GLY A 153 -26.64 2.74 -10.76
CA GLY A 153 -26.99 1.98 -9.56
C GLY A 153 -25.80 1.34 -8.82
N LYS A 154 -24.58 1.45 -9.37
CA LYS A 154 -23.35 1.00 -8.72
C LYS A 154 -22.53 2.15 -8.16
N LEU A 155 -22.65 3.32 -8.76
CA LEU A 155 -22.06 4.58 -8.31
C LEU A 155 -23.18 5.61 -8.08
N ASP A 156 -22.93 6.55 -7.19
CA ASP A 156 -23.82 7.70 -6.90
C ASP A 156 -23.66 8.86 -7.89
N PHE A 157 -22.81 8.67 -8.92
CA PHE A 157 -22.57 9.60 -10.02
C PHE A 157 -22.50 8.86 -11.36
N ALA A 158 -22.66 9.59 -12.45
CA ALA A 158 -22.52 9.06 -13.82
C ALA A 158 -21.12 9.44 -14.37
N PRO A 159 -20.18 8.49 -14.52
CA PRO A 159 -18.89 8.81 -15.10
C PRO A 159 -19.03 9.23 -16.55
N PRO A 160 -18.33 10.28 -17.01
CA PRO A 160 -18.23 10.58 -18.43
C PRO A 160 -17.40 9.49 -19.12
N VAL A 161 -17.99 8.84 -20.12
CA VAL A 161 -17.33 7.82 -20.94
C VAL A 161 -17.24 8.35 -22.37
N LYS A 162 -16.05 8.34 -22.94
CA LYS A 162 -15.77 8.85 -24.28
C LYS A 162 -15.09 7.77 -25.12
N ASP A 163 -15.42 7.69 -26.39
CA ASP A 163 -14.71 6.82 -27.36
C ASP A 163 -13.66 7.66 -28.08
N LEU A 164 -12.40 7.29 -27.91
CA LEU A 164 -11.24 7.91 -28.56
C LEU A 164 -10.57 6.94 -29.57
N ARG A 165 -11.36 6.05 -30.17
CA ARG A 165 -10.85 5.04 -31.09
C ARG A 165 -10.22 5.68 -32.34
N THR A 166 -10.82 6.73 -32.85
CA THR A 166 -10.33 7.46 -34.04
C THR A 166 -9.01 8.18 -33.78
N GLU A 167 -8.74 8.49 -32.52
CA GLU A 167 -7.51 9.10 -32.06
C GLU A 167 -6.45 8.06 -31.61
N GLY A 168 -6.77 6.78 -31.76
CA GLY A 168 -5.85 5.68 -31.44
C GLY A 168 -5.85 5.25 -29.96
N PHE A 169 -6.87 5.65 -29.19
CA PHE A 169 -7.09 5.25 -27.81
C PHE A 169 -8.47 4.61 -27.62
N PRO A 170 -8.71 3.41 -28.18
CA PRO A 170 -10.00 2.75 -28.07
C PRO A 170 -10.40 2.49 -26.62
N LEU A 171 -11.66 2.73 -26.30
CA LEU A 171 -12.27 2.24 -25.09
C LEU A 171 -12.27 0.71 -25.12
N VAL A 172 -11.89 0.05 -24.03
CA VAL A 172 -11.85 -1.42 -23.88
C VAL A 172 -12.93 -1.90 -22.92
N GLY A 173 -13.23 -1.09 -21.90
CA GLY A 173 -14.25 -1.42 -20.91
C GLY A 173 -14.21 -0.51 -19.69
N GLY A 174 -14.81 -0.99 -18.62
CA GLY A 174 -14.82 -0.31 -17.33
C GLY A 174 -14.94 -1.28 -16.17
N ARG A 175 -14.57 -0.83 -14.99
CA ARG A 175 -14.75 -1.56 -13.72
C ARG A 175 -15.05 -0.60 -12.57
N LEU A 176 -15.61 -1.17 -11.50
CA LEU A 176 -15.63 -0.49 -10.20
C LEU A 176 -14.25 -0.65 -9.54
N ASP A 177 -13.82 0.40 -8.89
CA ASP A 177 -12.61 0.38 -8.08
C ASP A 177 -12.84 1.16 -6.79
N PHE A 178 -11.90 1.08 -5.85
CA PHE A 178 -12.00 1.75 -4.56
C PHE A 178 -10.71 2.54 -4.31
N VAL A 179 -10.82 3.86 -4.23
CA VAL A 179 -9.68 4.78 -4.09
C VAL A 179 -10.01 5.87 -3.08
N ASP A 180 -9.09 6.17 -2.20
CA ASP A 180 -9.24 7.21 -1.14
C ASP A 180 -10.53 7.01 -0.32
N GLY A 181 -10.83 5.75 0.03
CA GLY A 181 -11.98 5.41 0.86
C GLY A 181 -13.34 5.54 0.17
N ARG A 182 -13.40 5.57 -1.17
CA ARG A 182 -14.66 5.72 -1.93
C ARG A 182 -14.70 4.84 -3.17
N PRO A 183 -15.88 4.42 -3.63
CA PRO A 183 -16.04 3.78 -4.93
C PRO A 183 -15.77 4.80 -6.05
N VAL A 184 -15.08 4.34 -7.09
CA VAL A 184 -14.71 5.14 -8.27
C VAL A 184 -14.98 4.35 -9.55
N ALA A 185 -15.18 5.06 -10.68
CA ALA A 185 -15.17 4.43 -11.99
C ALA A 185 -13.72 4.33 -12.48
N ALA A 186 -13.33 3.16 -12.95
CA ALA A 186 -12.10 2.96 -13.70
C ALA A 186 -12.47 2.62 -15.15
N LEU A 187 -12.23 3.54 -16.05
CA LEU A 187 -12.39 3.36 -17.48
C LEU A 187 -11.09 2.83 -18.07
N VAL A 188 -11.18 1.84 -18.93
CA VAL A 188 -10.03 1.15 -19.49
C VAL A 188 -9.91 1.50 -20.97
N TYR A 189 -8.78 2.09 -21.34
CA TYR A 189 -8.43 2.42 -22.73
C TYR A 189 -7.20 1.63 -23.14
N GLY A 190 -7.09 1.36 -24.43
CA GLY A 190 -5.92 0.72 -25.04
C GLY A 190 -5.07 1.72 -25.82
N ARG A 191 -3.77 1.49 -25.87
CA ARG A 191 -2.86 2.12 -26.83
C ARG A 191 -1.85 1.08 -27.27
N GLN A 192 -2.00 0.53 -28.48
CA GLN A 192 -1.19 -0.61 -28.94
C GLN A 192 -1.22 -1.80 -27.96
N LYS A 193 -0.11 -2.08 -27.24
CA LYS A 193 -0.01 -3.14 -26.22
C LYS A 193 -0.14 -2.61 -24.79
N HIS A 194 -0.31 -1.28 -24.64
CA HIS A 194 -0.38 -0.63 -23.33
C HIS A 194 -1.82 -0.42 -22.91
N VAL A 195 -2.06 -0.44 -21.62
CA VAL A 195 -3.34 -0.20 -21.00
C VAL A 195 -3.29 1.13 -20.24
N ILE A 196 -4.32 1.96 -20.47
CA ILE A 196 -4.54 3.18 -19.70
C ILE A 196 -5.75 2.95 -18.80
N ASN A 197 -5.58 3.08 -17.48
CA ASN A 197 -6.70 3.18 -16.57
C ASN A 197 -6.98 4.64 -16.28
N LEU A 198 -8.20 5.08 -16.54
CA LEU A 198 -8.70 6.41 -16.19
C LEU A 198 -9.67 6.29 -15.02
N PHE A 199 -9.23 6.68 -13.84
CA PHE A 199 -10.05 6.74 -12.65
C PHE A 199 -10.83 8.06 -12.60
N VAL A 200 -12.12 7.97 -12.31
CA VAL A 200 -13.05 9.11 -12.31
C VAL A 200 -13.91 9.08 -11.07
N TRP A 201 -14.05 10.23 -10.41
CA TRP A 201 -14.96 10.44 -9.28
C TRP A 201 -15.36 11.92 -9.14
N PRO A 202 -16.42 12.27 -8.37
CA PRO A 202 -16.81 13.66 -8.15
C PRO A 202 -15.71 14.49 -7.49
N ALA A 203 -15.46 15.68 -8.01
CA ALA A 203 -14.48 16.61 -7.47
C ALA A 203 -14.91 17.13 -6.07
N LYS A 204 -13.97 17.22 -5.14
CA LYS A 204 -14.23 17.80 -3.79
C LYS A 204 -14.33 19.33 -3.80
N SER A 205 -13.80 19.99 -4.82
CA SER A 205 -13.76 21.44 -4.95
C SER A 205 -14.25 21.85 -6.34
N SER A 206 -14.96 22.97 -6.42
CA SER A 206 -15.54 23.49 -7.66
C SER A 206 -14.51 24.08 -8.65
N GLY A 207 -13.21 23.88 -8.43
CA GLY A 207 -12.14 24.41 -9.27
C GLY A 207 -11.69 23.42 -10.32
N ALA A 208 -11.55 23.86 -11.56
CA ALA A 208 -10.79 23.12 -12.56
C ALA A 208 -9.29 23.16 -12.23
N ALA A 209 -8.60 22.04 -12.37
CA ALA A 209 -7.16 21.97 -12.23
C ALA A 209 -6.54 21.44 -13.53
N GLU A 210 -5.51 22.14 -13.98
CA GLU A 210 -4.72 21.76 -15.15
C GLU A 210 -4.04 20.40 -14.96
N PRO A 211 -3.80 19.66 -16.06
CA PRO A 211 -3.10 18.39 -16.02
C PRO A 211 -1.72 18.51 -15.36
N ARG A 212 -1.46 17.64 -14.38
CA ARG A 212 -0.16 17.50 -13.70
C ARG A 212 0.31 16.08 -13.82
N ALA A 213 1.50 15.91 -14.38
CA ALA A 213 2.16 14.63 -14.50
C ALA A 213 2.88 14.23 -13.20
N ALA A 214 2.97 12.94 -12.96
CA ALA A 214 3.75 12.31 -11.90
C ALA A 214 4.24 10.95 -12.39
N GLU A 215 5.24 10.40 -11.72
CA GLU A 215 5.78 9.07 -12.00
C GLU A 215 5.84 8.25 -10.71
N SER A 216 5.53 6.97 -10.80
CA SER A 216 5.64 6.04 -9.68
C SER A 216 5.87 4.62 -10.19
N ASN A 217 6.98 3.99 -9.72
CA ASN A 217 7.31 2.60 -10.02
C ASN A 217 7.34 2.25 -11.53
N GLY A 218 7.79 3.18 -12.38
CA GLY A 218 7.85 3.00 -13.83
C GLY A 218 6.52 3.22 -14.56
N TYR A 219 5.48 3.67 -13.86
CA TYR A 219 4.22 4.11 -14.43
C TYR A 219 4.13 5.63 -14.45
N HIS A 220 3.60 6.18 -15.53
CA HIS A 220 3.28 7.59 -15.63
C HIS A 220 1.82 7.82 -15.23
N LEU A 221 1.59 8.90 -14.48
CA LEU A 221 0.27 9.31 -14.04
C LEU A 221 0.04 10.75 -14.47
N VAL A 222 -1.20 11.07 -14.82
CA VAL A 222 -1.63 12.44 -15.06
C VAL A 222 -2.93 12.68 -14.32
N ARG A 223 -2.98 13.71 -13.49
CA ARG A 223 -4.18 14.13 -12.78
C ARG A 223 -4.68 15.48 -13.27
N TRP A 224 -6.00 15.63 -13.34
CA TRP A 224 -6.67 16.89 -13.61
C TRP A 224 -8.08 16.88 -13.03
N SER A 225 -8.75 18.00 -13.05
CA SER A 225 -10.16 18.09 -12.66
C SER A 225 -10.90 19.14 -13.50
N ASN A 226 -12.19 18.92 -13.63
CA ASN A 226 -13.15 19.96 -14.00
C ASN A 226 -14.02 20.30 -12.77
N PRO A 227 -14.97 21.24 -12.83
CA PRO A 227 -15.81 21.59 -11.67
C PRO A 227 -16.63 20.44 -11.09
N GLU A 228 -16.89 19.39 -11.86
CA GLU A 228 -17.75 18.26 -11.48
C GLU A 228 -16.93 17.03 -11.07
N MET A 229 -15.85 16.74 -11.78
CA MET A 229 -15.13 15.47 -11.72
C MET A 229 -13.63 15.65 -11.53
N ALA A 230 -13.03 14.73 -10.81
CA ALA A 230 -11.58 14.52 -10.72
C ALA A 230 -11.18 13.29 -11.54
N PHE A 231 -10.04 13.39 -12.19
CA PHE A 231 -9.53 12.41 -13.13
C PHE A 231 -8.08 12.05 -12.81
N TRP A 232 -7.76 10.77 -12.93
CA TRP A 232 -6.40 10.24 -12.85
C TRP A 232 -6.19 9.19 -13.92
N ALA A 233 -5.34 9.49 -14.89
CA ALA A 233 -4.89 8.52 -15.89
C ALA A 233 -3.58 7.90 -15.42
N VAL A 234 -3.44 6.57 -15.57
CA VAL A 234 -2.21 5.84 -15.26
C VAL A 234 -1.93 4.79 -16.33
N SER A 235 -0.67 4.67 -16.72
CA SER A 235 -0.20 3.71 -17.74
C SER A 235 1.32 3.54 -17.66
N ASP A 236 1.81 2.46 -18.25
CA ASP A 236 3.23 2.24 -18.60
C ASP A 236 3.65 2.94 -19.92
N LEU A 237 2.74 3.68 -20.57
CA LEU A 237 3.06 4.57 -21.69
C LEU A 237 4.05 5.66 -21.27
N ASN A 238 4.82 6.17 -22.22
CA ASN A 238 5.62 7.36 -21.96
C ASN A 238 4.74 8.59 -21.65
N GLU A 239 5.28 9.53 -20.90
CA GLU A 239 4.56 10.72 -20.43
C GLU A 239 3.89 11.51 -21.55
N LYS A 240 4.55 11.65 -22.73
CA LYS A 240 4.04 12.44 -23.86
C LYS A 240 2.76 11.82 -24.42
N GLU A 241 2.73 10.50 -24.62
CA GLU A 241 1.55 9.80 -25.12
C GLU A 241 0.41 9.81 -24.11
N LEU A 242 0.72 9.71 -22.81
CA LEU A 242 -0.29 9.82 -21.77
C LEU A 242 -0.87 11.23 -21.69
N LEU A 243 -0.07 12.28 -21.84
CA LEU A 243 -0.54 13.66 -21.93
C LEU A 243 -1.35 13.92 -23.20
N GLU A 244 -1.00 13.29 -24.33
CA GLU A 244 -1.80 13.32 -25.57
C GLU A 244 -3.20 12.73 -25.31
N PHE A 245 -3.28 11.56 -24.71
CA PHE A 245 -4.55 10.95 -24.29
C PHE A 245 -5.39 11.91 -23.45
N VAL A 246 -4.78 12.51 -22.40
CA VAL A 246 -5.47 13.43 -21.49
C VAL A 246 -5.98 14.67 -22.25
N LYS A 247 -5.17 15.22 -23.16
CA LYS A 247 -5.57 16.37 -23.98
C LYS A 247 -6.77 16.05 -24.87
N LEU A 248 -6.71 14.92 -25.59
CA LEU A 248 -7.80 14.47 -26.46
C LEU A 248 -9.06 14.18 -25.64
N TRP A 249 -8.89 13.48 -24.50
CA TRP A 249 -10.00 13.14 -23.64
C TRP A 249 -10.68 14.39 -23.02
N SER A 250 -9.91 15.43 -22.70
CA SER A 250 -10.45 16.68 -22.13
C SER A 250 -11.12 17.56 -23.17
N ALA A 251 -10.71 17.47 -24.44
CA ALA A 251 -11.25 18.28 -25.53
C ALA A 251 -12.55 17.71 -26.15
N SER A 252 -12.80 16.41 -26.01
CA SER A 252 -14.00 15.72 -26.51
C SER A 252 -15.16 15.91 -25.53
#